data_797eb9f33dcdffbd13c3445e9decdc72
#
_entry.id   797eb9f33dcdffbd13c3445e9decdc72
#
_cell.length_a   1.000
_cell.length_b   1.000
_cell.length_c   1.000
_cell.angle_alpha   90.00
_cell.angle_beta   90.00
_cell.angle_gamma   90.00
#
_symmetry.space_group_name_H-M   'P 1'
#
loop_
_entity.id
_entity.type
_entity.pdbx_description
1 polymer ?
#
loop_
_entity_poly.entity_id
_entity_poly.type
_entity_poly.pdbx_seq_one_letter_code
_entity_poly.pdbx_strand_id
1 'polypeptide(L)'
;MFHKILYILLFILLSNTIVNSQCTIDYSQTQPGIYPNPIPTGYAGQAYNEDITFVMPLDTMGATIQNFEIVSVGLPVGLSWICDNSANGCNYNPQTDQYGCINVYGTPLVPGQYDVEVSVLVDVVASGQNIDNVPVVFDMDLNIDNAAIGNSGFTSSPYMGCYPMQVNFTNNNPGLLVYDWDFGNGQTSSLENPPTQTYNQPGDYVVNYTAYANLDTVDVYTLTDVTIHSITGGWGPEYIPFV
;
A
#
# COMPACT_ATOMS: atom_id res chain seq x y z
N MET A 1 40.85 12.28 25.99
CA MET A 1 40.94 12.30 24.50
C MET A 1 40.32 11.03 23.87
N PHE A 2 40.56 9.84 24.41
CA PHE A 2 40.05 8.56 23.92
C PHE A 2 38.51 8.43 23.93
N HIS A 3 37.80 9.00 24.89
CA HIS A 3 36.33 8.92 24.98
C HIS A 3 35.59 9.69 23.84
N LYS A 4 36.18 10.80 23.37
CA LYS A 4 35.55 11.55 22.24
C LYS A 4 35.75 10.87 20.90
N ILE A 5 36.80 10.11 20.71
CA ILE A 5 37.05 9.33 19.49
C ILE A 5 36.12 8.13 19.42
N LEU A 6 35.79 7.51 20.55
CA LEU A 6 34.87 6.40 20.62
C LEU A 6 33.43 6.80 20.26
N TYR A 7 32.98 8.00 20.67
CA TYR A 7 31.67 8.54 20.29
C TYR A 7 31.57 8.88 18.80
N ILE A 8 32.63 9.37 18.18
CA ILE A 8 32.67 9.66 16.74
C ILE A 8 32.64 8.36 15.94
N LEU A 9 33.36 7.34 16.36
CA LEU A 9 33.32 6.01 15.72
C LEU A 9 31.95 5.31 15.88
N LEU A 10 31.28 5.50 17.00
CA LEU A 10 29.94 4.94 17.21
C LEU A 10 28.87 5.68 16.38
N PHE A 11 29.04 6.97 16.13
CA PHE A 11 28.14 7.77 15.29
C PHE A 11 28.29 7.46 13.79
N ILE A 12 29.49 7.05 13.35
CA ILE A 12 29.72 6.63 11.94
C ILE A 12 29.16 5.24 11.67
N LEU A 13 29.01 4.38 12.68
CA LEU A 13 28.38 3.06 12.55
C LEU A 13 26.84 3.10 12.52
N LEU A 14 26.24 4.25 12.81
CA LEU A 14 24.80 4.49 12.74
C LEU A 14 24.34 5.23 11.47
N SER A 15 25.23 5.47 10.52
CA SER A 15 24.80 5.78 9.17
C SER A 15 24.15 4.51 8.60
N ASN A 16 22.86 4.33 8.89
CA ASN A 16 22.02 3.47 8.08
C ASN A 16 22.19 3.97 6.64
N THR A 17 23.03 3.32 5.88
CA THR A 17 22.91 3.36 4.44
C THR A 17 21.48 2.87 4.17
N ILE A 18 20.60 3.79 3.79
CA ILE A 18 19.41 3.42 3.07
C ILE A 18 19.97 2.74 1.83
N VAL A 19 20.06 1.42 1.88
CA VAL A 19 20.24 0.62 0.67
C VAL A 19 18.93 0.89 -0.08
N ASN A 20 18.98 1.84 -1.02
CA ASN A 20 17.95 1.90 -2.04
C ASN A 20 17.93 0.48 -2.62
N SER A 21 16.89 -0.25 -2.33
CA SER A 21 16.67 -1.56 -2.92
C SER A 21 16.56 -1.30 -4.42
N GLN A 22 17.66 -1.54 -5.14
CA GLN A 22 17.59 -1.65 -6.58
C GLN A 22 16.65 -2.80 -6.87
N CYS A 23 15.74 -2.62 -7.81
CA CYS A 23 14.83 -3.69 -8.19
C CYS A 23 15.62 -4.92 -8.64
N THR A 24 15.00 -6.08 -8.52
CA THR A 24 15.57 -7.37 -8.91
C THR A 24 15.09 -7.75 -10.30
N ILE A 25 16.01 -7.93 -11.24
CA ILE A 25 15.70 -8.36 -12.60
C ILE A 25 15.38 -9.85 -12.63
N ASP A 26 14.26 -10.23 -13.22
CA ASP A 26 13.92 -11.62 -13.52
C ASP A 26 14.49 -12.05 -14.89
N TYR A 27 15.67 -12.61 -14.88
CA TYR A 27 16.33 -13.13 -16.08
C TYR A 27 15.71 -14.42 -16.64
N SER A 28 14.66 -14.95 -16.05
CA SER A 28 13.92 -16.10 -16.63
C SER A 28 13.06 -15.71 -17.82
N GLN A 29 12.76 -14.43 -17.97
CA GLN A 29 12.00 -13.87 -19.08
C GLN A 29 12.93 -13.70 -20.28
N THR A 30 12.58 -14.29 -21.42
CA THR A 30 13.46 -14.30 -22.62
C THR A 30 12.84 -13.62 -23.84
N GLN A 31 11.58 -13.21 -23.74
CA GLN A 31 10.89 -12.51 -24.83
C GLN A 31 10.77 -11.02 -24.49
N PRO A 32 10.89 -10.13 -25.49
CA PRO A 32 10.59 -8.72 -25.26
C PRO A 32 9.21 -8.52 -24.64
N GLY A 33 9.15 -7.71 -23.58
CA GLY A 33 7.92 -7.46 -22.83
C GLY A 33 8.17 -6.93 -21.44
N ILE A 34 7.10 -6.80 -20.67
CA ILE A 34 7.09 -6.31 -19.30
C ILE A 34 6.56 -7.43 -18.40
N TYR A 35 7.22 -7.65 -17.28
CA TYR A 35 6.96 -8.79 -16.41
C TYR A 35 7.03 -8.41 -14.93
N PRO A 36 6.08 -8.88 -14.09
CA PRO A 36 4.93 -9.69 -14.49
C PRO A 36 3.89 -8.87 -15.26
N ASN A 37 3.10 -9.53 -16.09
CA ASN A 37 1.97 -8.93 -16.78
C ASN A 37 0.74 -9.84 -16.64
N PRO A 38 -0.37 -9.39 -15.98
CA PRO A 38 -0.53 -8.09 -15.36
C PRO A 38 0.40 -7.88 -14.15
N ILE A 39 0.57 -6.61 -13.74
CA ILE A 39 1.28 -6.27 -12.51
C ILE A 39 0.52 -6.85 -11.30
N PRO A 40 1.21 -7.33 -10.24
CA PRO A 40 0.55 -7.83 -9.05
C PRO A 40 -0.44 -6.84 -8.45
N THR A 41 -1.60 -7.33 -8.05
CA THR A 41 -2.64 -6.52 -7.43
C THR A 41 -2.15 -5.92 -6.12
N GLY A 42 -2.31 -4.61 -5.96
CA GLY A 42 -2.11 -3.91 -4.70
C GLY A 42 -3.39 -3.79 -3.89
N TYR A 43 -3.27 -3.30 -2.66
CA TYR A 43 -4.42 -3.03 -1.78
C TYR A 43 -4.34 -1.61 -1.24
N ALA A 44 -5.43 -0.85 -1.34
CA ALA A 44 -5.49 0.51 -0.84
C ALA A 44 -5.16 0.57 0.66
N GLY A 45 -4.32 1.52 1.07
CA GLY A 45 -3.89 1.68 2.45
C GLY A 45 -2.85 0.66 2.93
N GLN A 46 -2.39 -0.27 2.08
CA GLN A 46 -1.34 -1.24 2.41
C GLN A 46 -0.05 -0.92 1.66
N ALA A 47 1.07 -1.29 2.28
CA ALA A 47 2.37 -1.13 1.62
C ALA A 47 2.45 -2.01 0.37
N TYR A 48 2.84 -1.41 -0.73
CA TYR A 48 3.07 -2.03 -2.02
C TYR A 48 4.55 -1.92 -2.37
N ASN A 49 5.14 -3.00 -2.88
CA ASN A 49 6.54 -3.01 -3.29
C ASN A 49 6.77 -4.17 -4.27
N GLU A 50 6.77 -3.85 -5.56
CA GLU A 50 6.87 -4.82 -6.63
C GLU A 50 7.95 -4.45 -7.63
N ASP A 51 8.74 -5.44 -8.01
CA ASP A 51 9.77 -5.32 -9.04
C ASP A 51 9.18 -5.73 -10.40
N ILE A 52 9.30 -4.84 -11.38
CA ILE A 52 8.81 -5.04 -12.72
C ILE A 52 10.01 -5.10 -13.65
N THR A 53 10.28 -6.28 -14.20
CA THR A 53 11.32 -6.50 -15.21
C THR A 53 10.79 -6.18 -16.59
N PHE A 54 11.59 -5.51 -17.40
CA PHE A 54 11.32 -5.36 -18.82
C PHE A 54 12.47 -5.93 -19.63
N VAL A 55 12.10 -6.60 -20.73
CA VAL A 55 13.02 -7.14 -21.72
C VAL A 55 12.83 -6.32 -22.99
N MET A 56 13.84 -5.55 -23.34
CA MET A 56 13.79 -4.62 -24.47
C MET A 56 14.00 -5.38 -25.79
N PRO A 57 13.26 -5.04 -26.86
CA PRO A 57 13.55 -5.55 -28.17
C PRO A 57 14.86 -4.96 -28.72
N LEU A 58 15.62 -5.75 -29.50
CA LEU A 58 16.84 -5.27 -30.17
C LEU A 58 16.52 -4.40 -31.39
N ASP A 59 15.42 -4.70 -32.05
CA ASP A 59 14.96 -4.00 -33.25
C ASP A 59 13.43 -3.89 -33.29
N THR A 60 12.95 -3.00 -34.13
CA THR A 60 11.53 -2.85 -34.46
C THR A 60 11.38 -2.37 -35.91
N MET A 61 10.52 -3.05 -36.68
CA MET A 61 10.20 -2.68 -38.07
C MET A 61 11.43 -2.39 -38.99
N GLY A 62 12.56 -3.08 -38.73
CA GLY A 62 13.79 -2.89 -39.52
C GLY A 62 14.67 -1.73 -39.02
N ALA A 63 14.36 -1.12 -37.89
CA ALA A 63 15.21 -0.16 -37.20
C ALA A 63 15.84 -0.82 -35.95
N THR A 64 17.15 -0.59 -35.77
CA THR A 64 17.86 -1.07 -34.56
C THR A 64 17.71 -0.07 -33.44
N ILE A 65 17.31 -0.55 -32.27
CA ILE A 65 17.14 0.26 -31.05
C ILE A 65 18.52 0.44 -30.40
N GLN A 66 18.90 1.69 -30.12
CA GLN A 66 20.19 2.03 -29.52
C GLN A 66 20.06 2.51 -28.07
N ASN A 67 18.95 3.15 -27.75
CA ASN A 67 18.68 3.63 -26.40
C ASN A 67 17.20 3.52 -26.07
N PHE A 68 16.93 3.33 -24.80
CA PHE A 68 15.59 3.25 -24.21
C PHE A 68 15.62 4.06 -22.93
N GLU A 69 14.98 5.20 -22.89
CA GLU A 69 14.91 6.06 -21.71
C GLU A 69 13.51 6.04 -21.14
N ILE A 70 13.36 5.63 -19.89
CA ILE A 70 12.07 5.71 -19.17
C ILE A 70 11.93 7.13 -18.63
N VAL A 71 11.00 7.87 -19.18
CA VAL A 71 10.75 9.28 -18.82
C VAL A 71 9.77 9.40 -17.66
N SER A 72 8.68 8.63 -17.71
CA SER A 72 7.64 8.68 -16.68
C SER A 72 6.87 7.37 -16.59
N VAL A 73 6.34 7.12 -15.39
CA VAL A 73 5.38 6.05 -15.11
C VAL A 73 4.21 6.68 -14.36
N GLY A 74 3.03 6.63 -14.96
CA GLY A 74 1.80 7.27 -14.48
C GLY A 74 1.09 6.45 -13.40
N LEU A 75 1.63 6.41 -12.20
CA LEU A 75 1.12 5.60 -11.10
C LEU A 75 -0.05 6.25 -10.35
N PRO A 76 -0.95 5.45 -9.76
CA PRO A 76 -1.97 5.96 -8.85
C PRO A 76 -1.38 6.65 -7.62
N VAL A 77 -2.18 7.54 -7.03
CA VAL A 77 -1.78 8.33 -5.86
C VAL A 77 -1.33 7.43 -4.71
N GLY A 78 -0.18 7.78 -4.13
CA GLY A 78 0.46 7.03 -3.06
C GLY A 78 1.53 6.04 -3.51
N LEU A 79 1.65 5.80 -4.82
CA LEU A 79 2.75 5.01 -5.39
C LEU A 79 3.82 5.89 -6.03
N SER A 80 5.02 5.38 -6.03
CA SER A 80 6.22 5.97 -6.64
C SER A 80 7.02 4.87 -7.33
N TRP A 81 7.97 5.26 -8.17
CA TRP A 81 8.83 4.31 -8.87
C TRP A 81 10.28 4.73 -8.89
N ILE A 82 11.15 3.77 -9.07
CA ILE A 82 12.59 3.98 -9.30
C ILE A 82 13.10 2.89 -10.25
N CYS A 83 14.00 3.23 -11.15
CA CYS A 83 14.66 2.27 -12.02
C CYS A 83 15.99 1.78 -11.41
N ASP A 84 16.46 0.60 -11.85
CA ASP A 84 17.78 0.05 -11.47
C ASP A 84 18.93 0.92 -11.98
N ASN A 85 18.78 1.56 -13.12
CA ASN A 85 19.76 2.43 -13.76
C ASN A 85 19.51 3.92 -13.47
N SER A 86 19.03 4.27 -12.29
CA SER A 86 18.68 5.65 -11.88
C SER A 86 19.87 6.61 -11.93
N ALA A 87 21.09 6.12 -11.69
CA ALA A 87 22.32 6.90 -11.79
C ALA A 87 22.60 7.39 -13.22
N ASN A 88 22.05 6.71 -14.23
CA ASN A 88 22.15 7.04 -15.65
C ASN A 88 20.83 7.58 -16.23
N GLY A 89 19.93 8.10 -15.37
CA GLY A 89 18.66 8.66 -15.79
C GLY A 89 17.69 7.67 -16.40
N CYS A 90 17.72 6.39 -15.98
CA CYS A 90 16.89 5.32 -16.53
C CYS A 90 17.08 5.08 -18.04
N ASN A 91 18.31 5.23 -18.50
CA ASN A 91 18.71 4.98 -19.89
C ASN A 91 19.31 3.58 -20.04
N TYR A 92 18.90 2.87 -21.08
CA TYR A 92 19.26 1.47 -21.34
C TYR A 92 19.67 1.29 -22.80
N ASN A 93 20.75 0.57 -23.05
CA ASN A 93 21.15 0.21 -24.42
C ASN A 93 20.87 -1.29 -24.65
N PRO A 94 19.78 -1.66 -25.35
CA PRO A 94 19.42 -3.05 -25.56
C PRO A 94 20.46 -3.86 -26.39
N GLN A 95 21.34 -3.18 -27.10
CA GLN A 95 22.44 -3.85 -27.84
C GLN A 95 23.53 -4.37 -26.91
N THR A 96 23.60 -3.85 -25.67
CA THR A 96 24.57 -4.32 -24.66
C THR A 96 23.90 -5.17 -23.58
N ASP A 97 22.71 -4.78 -23.13
CA ASP A 97 21.90 -5.53 -22.19
C ASP A 97 20.42 -5.26 -22.46
N GLN A 98 19.66 -6.31 -22.69
CA GLN A 98 18.22 -6.21 -22.99
C GLN A 98 17.36 -6.06 -21.74
N TYR A 99 17.94 -6.24 -20.55
CA TYR A 99 17.18 -6.26 -19.32
C TYR A 99 17.27 -4.93 -18.57
N GLY A 100 16.17 -4.59 -17.93
CA GLY A 100 16.10 -3.56 -16.93
C GLY A 100 14.93 -3.81 -16.00
N CYS A 101 14.86 -3.07 -14.92
CA CYS A 101 13.71 -3.13 -14.05
C CYS A 101 13.35 -1.77 -13.44
N ILE A 102 12.10 -1.65 -13.05
CA ILE A 102 11.61 -0.62 -12.15
C ILE A 102 11.06 -1.27 -10.88
N ASN A 103 11.26 -0.64 -9.75
CA ASN A 103 10.56 -0.96 -8.53
C ASN A 103 9.42 0.05 -8.35
N VAL A 104 8.21 -0.45 -8.19
CA VAL A 104 7.02 0.33 -7.87
C VAL A 104 6.72 0.14 -6.39
N TYR A 105 6.73 1.22 -5.64
CA TYR A 105 6.61 1.16 -4.19
C TYR A 105 5.76 2.29 -3.62
N GLY A 106 5.27 2.11 -2.41
CA GLY A 106 4.49 3.10 -1.68
C GLY A 106 3.26 2.50 -1.02
N THR A 107 2.24 3.33 -0.83
CA THR A 107 0.95 2.92 -0.28
C THR A 107 -0.13 3.52 -1.15
N PRO A 108 -0.75 2.74 -2.05
CA PRO A 108 -1.80 3.25 -2.91
C PRO A 108 -3.00 3.66 -2.04
N LEU A 109 -3.58 4.82 -2.34
CA LEU A 109 -4.66 5.38 -1.52
C LEU A 109 -6.05 5.10 -2.09
N VAL A 110 -6.16 4.91 -3.40
CA VAL A 110 -7.44 4.82 -4.10
C VAL A 110 -7.58 3.45 -4.75
N PRO A 111 -8.61 2.66 -4.42
CA PRO A 111 -8.91 1.43 -5.14
C PRO A 111 -9.36 1.73 -6.57
N GLY A 112 -9.06 0.82 -7.48
CA GLY A 112 -9.48 0.95 -8.88
C GLY A 112 -8.63 0.11 -9.82
N GLN A 113 -9.04 0.08 -11.07
CA GLN A 113 -8.23 -0.45 -12.16
C GLN A 113 -7.56 0.74 -12.86
N TYR A 114 -6.25 0.64 -13.03
CA TYR A 114 -5.43 1.71 -13.58
C TYR A 114 -4.69 1.21 -14.81
N ASP A 115 -4.81 1.95 -15.89
CA ASP A 115 -3.95 1.84 -17.05
C ASP A 115 -2.71 2.71 -16.76
N VAL A 116 -1.64 2.08 -16.27
CA VAL A 116 -0.40 2.77 -15.92
C VAL A 116 0.36 3.11 -17.20
N GLU A 117 0.28 4.35 -17.61
CA GLU A 117 1.00 4.84 -18.78
C GLU A 117 2.50 4.94 -18.50
N VAL A 118 3.31 4.27 -19.32
CA VAL A 118 4.76 4.38 -19.31
C VAL A 118 5.21 5.12 -20.57
N SER A 119 5.80 6.30 -20.37
CA SER A 119 6.35 7.10 -21.47
C SER A 119 7.86 6.85 -21.56
N VAL A 120 8.31 6.51 -22.74
CA VAL A 120 9.72 6.29 -23.04
C VAL A 120 10.17 7.08 -24.26
N LEU A 121 11.46 7.43 -24.31
CA LEU A 121 12.13 7.93 -25.49
C LEU A 121 13.05 6.85 -26.04
N VAL A 122 13.00 6.62 -27.32
CA VAL A 122 13.76 5.56 -27.99
C VAL A 122 14.63 6.16 -29.09
N ASP A 123 15.92 5.85 -29.06
CA ASP A 123 16.82 6.18 -30.15
C ASP A 123 16.98 4.96 -31.05
N VAL A 124 16.81 5.15 -32.34
CA VAL A 124 16.87 4.07 -33.33
C VAL A 124 17.78 4.41 -34.50
N VAL A 125 18.33 3.41 -35.13
CA VAL A 125 19.02 3.51 -36.44
C VAL A 125 18.19 2.80 -37.51
N ALA A 126 17.68 3.58 -38.46
CA ALA A 126 16.90 3.09 -39.58
C ALA A 126 17.55 3.49 -40.90
N SER A 127 17.80 2.53 -41.78
CA SER A 127 18.48 2.75 -43.09
C SER A 127 19.78 3.57 -42.97
N GLY A 128 20.55 3.35 -41.88
CA GLY A 128 21.82 4.03 -41.62
C GLY A 128 21.67 5.47 -41.11
N GLN A 129 20.47 5.92 -40.78
CA GLN A 129 20.20 7.22 -40.20
C GLN A 129 19.84 7.06 -38.72
N ASN A 130 20.41 7.92 -37.87
CA ASN A 130 20.02 8.02 -36.48
C ASN A 130 18.73 8.85 -36.37
N ILE A 131 17.79 8.35 -35.60
CA ILE A 131 16.54 9.05 -35.23
C ILE A 131 16.47 8.98 -33.72
N ASP A 132 16.66 10.13 -33.09
CA ASP A 132 16.76 10.24 -31.64
C ASP A 132 15.44 10.71 -31.01
N ASN A 133 15.21 10.31 -29.77
CA ASN A 133 14.08 10.74 -28.94
C ASN A 133 12.70 10.44 -29.56
N VAL A 134 12.53 9.29 -30.17
CA VAL A 134 11.21 8.85 -30.67
C VAL A 134 10.32 8.54 -29.46
N PRO A 135 9.21 9.30 -29.24
CA PRO A 135 8.35 9.03 -28.11
C PRO A 135 7.53 7.75 -28.35
N VAL A 136 7.52 6.90 -27.37
CA VAL A 136 6.70 5.68 -27.33
C VAL A 136 5.98 5.63 -25.99
N VAL A 137 4.72 5.25 -26.04
CA VAL A 137 3.88 5.08 -24.85
C VAL A 137 3.32 3.67 -24.88
N PHE A 138 3.30 3.03 -23.73
CA PHE A 138 2.62 1.76 -23.52
C PHE A 138 1.98 1.72 -22.13
N ASP A 139 0.95 0.90 -22.00
CA ASP A 139 0.17 0.81 -20.79
C ASP A 139 0.45 -0.52 -20.08
N MET A 140 0.37 -0.50 -18.76
CA MET A 140 0.42 -1.67 -17.89
C MET A 140 -0.82 -1.68 -17.00
N ASP A 141 -1.47 -2.83 -16.90
CA ASP A 141 -2.64 -2.97 -16.03
C ASP A 141 -2.20 -3.13 -14.58
N LEU A 142 -2.65 -2.22 -13.71
CA LEU A 142 -2.50 -2.31 -12.27
C LEU A 142 -3.86 -2.28 -11.60
N ASN A 143 -4.19 -3.33 -10.88
CA ASN A 143 -5.38 -3.36 -10.05
C ASN A 143 -5.01 -3.02 -8.61
N ILE A 144 -5.71 -2.06 -8.02
CA ILE A 144 -5.65 -1.76 -6.58
C ILE A 144 -7.01 -2.15 -6.02
N ASP A 145 -7.02 -3.28 -5.32
CA ASP A 145 -8.21 -3.72 -4.62
C ASP A 145 -8.45 -2.86 -3.37
N ASN A 146 -9.67 -2.88 -2.94
CA ASN A 146 -9.97 -2.40 -1.60
C ASN A 146 -9.07 -3.14 -0.63
N ALA A 147 -8.57 -2.44 0.39
CA ALA A 147 -7.80 -3.11 1.43
C ALA A 147 -8.59 -4.36 1.83
N ALA A 148 -8.02 -5.54 1.55
CA ALA A 148 -8.54 -6.77 2.12
C ALA A 148 -8.22 -6.74 3.61
N ILE A 149 -8.81 -5.82 4.30
CA ILE A 149 -8.93 -5.86 5.73
C ILE A 149 -9.91 -7.01 5.91
N GLY A 150 -9.36 -8.18 6.13
CA GLY A 150 -10.14 -9.20 6.78
C GLY A 150 -10.78 -8.46 7.93
N ASN A 151 -12.11 -8.40 7.94
CA ASN A 151 -12.90 -7.61 8.87
C ASN A 151 -12.44 -7.93 10.29
N SER A 152 -11.33 -7.32 10.73
CA SER A 152 -10.83 -7.47 12.09
C SER A 152 -11.55 -6.52 13.03
N GLY A 153 -12.36 -5.60 12.48
CA GLY A 153 -13.25 -4.71 13.23
C GLY A 153 -12.56 -4.02 14.38
N PHE A 154 -13.06 -4.28 15.55
CA PHE A 154 -12.51 -3.79 16.80
C PHE A 154 -12.65 -4.86 17.89
N THR A 155 -11.96 -4.67 18.99
CA THR A 155 -12.17 -5.42 20.23
C THR A 155 -12.66 -4.47 21.33
N SER A 156 -13.47 -4.97 22.23
CA SER A 156 -13.95 -4.24 23.40
C SER A 156 -13.54 -4.96 24.69
N SER A 157 -13.16 -4.20 25.70
CA SER A 157 -12.80 -4.77 27.01
C SER A 157 -13.11 -3.78 28.14
N PRO A 158 -13.84 -4.23 29.18
CA PRO A 158 -14.61 -5.47 29.26
C PRO A 158 -15.81 -5.46 28.31
N TYR A 159 -16.32 -6.61 27.89
CA TYR A 159 -17.50 -6.71 27.02
C TYR A 159 -18.81 -6.92 27.80
N MET A 160 -18.72 -7.16 29.10
CA MET A 160 -19.87 -7.27 30.01
C MET A 160 -19.48 -6.83 31.43
N GLY A 161 -20.45 -6.35 32.20
CA GLY A 161 -20.24 -5.92 33.58
C GLY A 161 -21.46 -5.22 34.19
N CYS A 162 -21.31 -4.71 35.38
CA CYS A 162 -22.34 -3.93 36.05
C CYS A 162 -22.20 -2.44 35.71
N TYR A 163 -23.30 -1.72 35.61
CA TYR A 163 -23.31 -0.26 35.43
C TYR A 163 -22.97 0.49 36.74
N PRO A 164 -22.32 1.70 36.63
CA PRO A 164 -21.73 2.26 35.44
C PRO A 164 -20.51 1.48 35.01
N MET A 165 -20.43 1.18 33.71
CA MET A 165 -19.35 0.37 33.14
C MET A 165 -18.52 1.20 32.17
N GLN A 166 -17.21 1.11 32.30
CA GLN A 166 -16.27 1.69 31.36
C GLN A 166 -15.75 0.61 30.40
N VAL A 167 -15.83 0.89 29.11
CA VAL A 167 -15.39 -0.01 28.04
C VAL A 167 -14.35 0.68 27.19
N ASN A 168 -13.22 0.00 26.99
CA ASN A 168 -12.21 0.41 26.04
C ASN A 168 -12.44 -0.31 24.71
N PHE A 169 -12.38 0.45 23.62
CA PHE A 169 -12.43 -0.06 22.28
C PHE A 169 -11.06 0.04 21.65
N THR A 170 -10.59 -1.06 21.06
CA THR A 170 -9.32 -1.13 20.36
C THR A 170 -9.61 -1.35 18.87
N ASN A 171 -9.17 -0.41 18.05
CA ASN A 171 -9.24 -0.52 16.60
C ASN A 171 -8.25 -1.61 16.11
N ASN A 172 -8.74 -2.56 15.32
CA ASN A 172 -7.93 -3.62 14.73
C ASN A 172 -7.53 -3.31 13.27
N ASN A 173 -7.88 -2.11 12.75
CA ASN A 173 -7.59 -1.65 11.39
C ASN A 173 -6.84 -0.30 11.43
N PRO A 174 -5.59 -0.26 11.92
CA PRO A 174 -4.84 0.98 12.02
C PRO A 174 -4.44 1.52 10.64
N GLY A 175 -4.26 2.84 10.55
CA GLY A 175 -3.68 3.49 9.38
C GLY A 175 -4.67 3.78 8.24
N LEU A 176 -5.98 3.67 8.47
CA LEU A 176 -6.98 4.12 7.52
C LEU A 176 -7.19 5.65 7.59
N LEU A 177 -7.84 6.23 6.59
CA LEU A 177 -7.97 7.69 6.48
C LEU A 177 -9.10 8.26 7.35
N VAL A 178 -10.18 7.51 7.52
CA VAL A 178 -11.37 7.97 8.26
C VAL A 178 -11.88 6.85 9.12
N TYR A 179 -12.30 7.20 10.32
CA TYR A 179 -12.95 6.32 11.28
C TYR A 179 -14.27 6.93 11.72
N ASP A 180 -15.29 6.11 11.86
CA ASP A 180 -16.60 6.50 12.36
C ASP A 180 -17.09 5.44 13.34
N TRP A 181 -17.32 5.88 14.58
CA TRP A 181 -17.76 5.05 15.68
C TRP A 181 -19.10 5.55 16.20
N ASP A 182 -20.07 4.67 16.31
CA ASP A 182 -21.28 4.86 17.11
C ASP A 182 -21.31 3.79 18.20
N PHE A 183 -21.20 4.21 19.45
CA PHE A 183 -21.11 3.28 20.59
C PHE A 183 -22.46 2.79 21.09
N GLY A 184 -23.57 3.16 20.45
CA GLY A 184 -24.93 2.77 20.83
C GLY A 184 -25.43 3.42 22.11
N ASN A 185 -24.59 4.18 22.81
CA ASN A 185 -24.92 4.92 24.03
C ASN A 185 -25.20 6.40 23.77
N GLY A 186 -25.32 6.80 22.50
CA GLY A 186 -25.50 8.17 22.05
C GLY A 186 -24.19 8.96 21.91
N GLN A 187 -23.04 8.32 22.09
CA GLN A 187 -21.73 8.91 21.84
C GLN A 187 -21.15 8.35 20.53
N THR A 188 -20.40 9.21 19.86
CA THR A 188 -19.70 8.89 18.60
C THR A 188 -18.23 9.32 18.68
N SER A 189 -17.39 8.82 17.77
CA SER A 189 -16.00 9.25 17.64
C SER A 189 -15.53 9.10 16.19
N SER A 190 -14.63 10.00 15.78
CA SER A 190 -13.92 9.91 14.49
C SER A 190 -12.42 9.59 14.67
N LEU A 191 -12.01 9.22 15.86
CA LEU A 191 -10.61 8.92 16.15
C LEU A 191 -10.29 7.47 15.81
N GLU A 192 -9.09 7.24 15.31
CA GLU A 192 -8.56 5.89 15.09
C GLU A 192 -8.64 5.04 16.37
N ASN A 193 -8.25 5.63 17.49
CA ASN A 193 -8.34 5.02 18.81
C ASN A 193 -9.28 5.88 19.66
N PRO A 194 -10.54 5.48 19.81
CA PRO A 194 -11.53 6.28 20.53
C PRO A 194 -11.27 6.28 22.04
N PRO A 195 -11.74 7.31 22.77
CA PRO A 195 -11.66 7.33 24.22
C PRO A 195 -12.57 6.25 24.83
N THR A 196 -12.24 5.86 26.06
CA THR A 196 -13.07 4.96 26.88
C THR A 196 -14.51 5.44 26.93
N GLN A 197 -15.46 4.56 26.70
CA GLN A 197 -16.89 4.84 26.76
C GLN A 197 -17.48 4.41 28.09
N THR A 198 -18.47 5.18 28.58
CA THR A 198 -19.16 4.87 29.82
C THR A 198 -20.62 4.54 29.55
N TYR A 199 -21.06 3.38 30.03
CA TYR A 199 -22.44 2.91 29.95
C TYR A 199 -23.08 2.99 31.31
N ASN A 200 -24.07 3.88 31.44
CA ASN A 200 -24.71 4.21 32.74
C ASN A 200 -26.01 3.47 32.97
N GLN A 201 -26.49 2.74 31.99
CA GLN A 201 -27.74 1.99 32.09
C GLN A 201 -27.50 0.54 31.70
N PRO A 202 -28.25 -0.41 32.30
CA PRO A 202 -28.22 -1.78 31.85
C PRO A 202 -28.88 -1.92 30.48
N GLY A 203 -28.37 -2.79 29.63
CA GLY A 203 -28.89 -3.05 28.28
C GLY A 203 -27.86 -3.67 27.35
N ASP A 204 -28.32 -4.06 26.19
CA ASP A 204 -27.48 -4.44 25.07
C ASP A 204 -27.23 -3.22 24.20
N TYR A 205 -25.97 -2.96 23.88
CA TYR A 205 -25.56 -1.83 23.07
C TYR A 205 -24.95 -2.34 21.77
N VAL A 206 -25.50 -1.88 20.65
CA VAL A 206 -24.94 -2.16 19.33
C VAL A 206 -23.90 -1.10 19.04
N VAL A 207 -22.67 -1.52 18.79
CA VAL A 207 -21.59 -0.62 18.41
C VAL A 207 -21.36 -0.76 16.91
N ASN A 208 -21.58 0.34 16.18
CA ASN A 208 -21.28 0.43 14.76
C ASN A 208 -19.89 1.06 14.58
N TYR A 209 -19.08 0.44 13.76
CA TYR A 209 -17.77 0.93 13.42
C TYR A 209 -17.60 0.88 11.91
N THR A 210 -17.17 2.00 11.35
CA THR A 210 -16.86 2.11 9.93
C THR A 210 -15.50 2.76 9.77
N ALA A 211 -14.67 2.22 8.88
CA ALA A 211 -13.38 2.81 8.56
C ALA A 211 -13.15 2.77 7.05
N TYR A 212 -12.56 3.85 6.52
CA TYR A 212 -12.40 4.06 5.09
C TYR A 212 -10.93 4.18 4.74
N ALA A 213 -10.52 3.47 3.70
CA ALA A 213 -9.19 3.64 3.10
C ALA A 213 -9.13 4.86 2.17
N ASN A 214 -10.29 5.35 1.68
CA ASN A 214 -10.38 6.43 0.71
C ASN A 214 -11.65 7.27 0.88
N LEU A 215 -11.55 8.58 0.61
CA LEU A 215 -12.64 9.54 0.68
C LEU A 215 -13.52 9.61 -0.60
N ASP A 216 -13.06 9.09 -1.74
CA ASP A 216 -13.71 9.28 -3.03
C ASP A 216 -14.61 8.13 -3.47
N THR A 217 -14.59 6.99 -2.81
CA THR A 217 -15.47 5.87 -3.13
C THR A 217 -16.45 5.61 -2.02
N VAL A 218 -17.71 5.47 -2.41
CA VAL A 218 -18.87 5.17 -1.55
C VAL A 218 -18.87 3.70 -1.08
N ASP A 219 -17.75 3.03 -1.17
CA ASP A 219 -17.62 1.67 -0.66
C ASP A 219 -17.37 1.70 0.85
N VAL A 220 -18.48 1.82 1.53
CA VAL A 220 -18.58 1.72 2.98
C VAL A 220 -18.32 0.29 3.39
N TYR A 221 -17.15 0.02 3.97
CA TYR A 221 -16.96 -1.22 4.70
C TYR A 221 -17.68 -1.11 6.03
N THR A 222 -18.94 -1.51 6.03
CA THR A 222 -19.69 -1.68 7.27
C THR A 222 -19.15 -2.92 7.96
N LEU A 223 -18.31 -2.71 8.96
CA LEU A 223 -17.84 -3.78 9.83
C LEU A 223 -18.92 -4.05 10.85
N THR A 224 -19.47 -5.23 10.75
CA THR A 224 -20.60 -5.80 11.44
C THR A 224 -20.76 -5.45 12.92
N ASP A 225 -22.03 -5.35 13.29
CA ASP A 225 -22.56 -5.22 14.62
C ASP A 225 -21.84 -6.11 15.64
N VAL A 226 -21.16 -5.51 16.60
CA VAL A 226 -20.77 -6.20 17.82
C VAL A 226 -21.79 -5.85 18.90
N THR A 227 -22.55 -6.84 19.27
CA THR A 227 -23.52 -6.69 20.37
C THR A 227 -22.79 -6.84 21.69
N ILE A 228 -22.74 -5.78 22.48
CA ILE A 228 -22.31 -5.85 23.88
C ILE A 228 -23.49 -6.38 24.67
N HIS A 229 -23.44 -7.66 25.01
CA HIS A 229 -24.52 -8.28 25.77
C HIS A 229 -24.65 -7.70 27.16
N SER A 230 -25.88 -7.33 27.47
CA SER A 230 -26.50 -7.05 28.75
C SER A 230 -25.61 -6.79 29.98
N ILE A 231 -25.51 -5.54 30.35
CA ILE A 231 -25.11 -5.14 31.74
C ILE A 231 -26.35 -5.28 32.60
N THR A 232 -26.71 -6.45 32.99
CA THR A 232 -27.76 -6.64 34.02
C THR A 232 -27.15 -6.44 35.40
N GLY A 233 -27.48 -5.30 36.01
CA GLY A 233 -27.15 -5.07 37.41
C GLY A 233 -27.94 -5.99 38.32
N GLY A 234 -27.30 -7.01 38.84
CA GLY A 234 -27.86 -7.92 39.82
C GLY A 234 -26.97 -9.10 40.09
N TRP A 235 -26.48 -9.22 41.31
CA TRP A 235 -25.90 -10.46 41.80
C TRP A 235 -27.06 -11.44 42.02
N GLY A 236 -27.46 -12.17 40.96
CA GLY A 236 -28.38 -13.28 41.07
C GLY A 236 -27.63 -14.60 40.76
N PRO A 237 -28.01 -15.73 41.37
CA PRO A 237 -27.34 -17.01 41.20
C PRO A 237 -27.58 -17.69 39.83
N GLU A 238 -28.14 -17.02 38.86
CA GLU A 238 -28.56 -17.62 37.58
C GLU A 238 -27.75 -17.09 36.37
N TYR A 239 -26.46 -16.83 36.56
CA TYR A 239 -25.63 -16.46 35.46
C TYR A 239 -25.11 -17.69 34.72
N ILE A 240 -25.68 -17.99 33.55
CA ILE A 240 -25.16 -19.00 32.61
C ILE A 240 -24.44 -18.22 31.50
N PRO A 241 -23.11 -18.35 31.37
CA PRO A 241 -22.44 -17.82 30.21
C PRO A 241 -22.82 -18.65 28.97
N PHE A 242 -23.40 -18.01 27.97
CA PHE A 242 -23.51 -18.64 26.66
C PHE A 242 -22.17 -18.64 25.96
N VAL A 243 -21.74 -19.80 25.51
CA VAL A 243 -20.54 -20.09 24.73
C VAL A 243 -20.80 -19.74 23.24
#